data_4700820e065a1e06a19807552d5a0b38
#
_entry.id   4700820e065a1e06a19807552d5a0b38
#
_cell.length_a   1.000
_cell.length_b   1.000
_cell.length_c   1.000
_cell.angle_alpha   90.00
_cell.angle_beta   90.00
_cell.angle_gamma   90.00
#
_symmetry.space_group_name_H-M   'P 1'
#
loop_
_entity.id
_entity.type
_entity.pdbx_description
1 polymer ?
#
loop_
_entity_poly.entity_id
_entity_poly.type
_entity_poly.pdbx_seq_one_letter_code
_entity_poly.pdbx_strand_id
1 'polypeptide(L)'
;MKFKIKTIDADQVQKVALITGTGGGIGKATAELLLKEGYLVFGYSRTNKINHPNFNFIVIDLSDIAQVNELALPMIKSDNVLLINNAATIGSIVPFDKKETMDIINECNLNLVSPTILCRKFITTYSNQEKLLINIGSGAANSPIPSWSTYCATKAALDMLTQVIAEENHKNLKVFSVNPGIVDTNMQKTIRGTEAHLFPLLSKFTAYHSKNELETTTISAQKLYY
;
A
#
# COMPACT_ATOMS: atom_id res chain seq x y z
N MET A 1 -20.60 4.11 -10.62
CA MET A 1 -21.08 3.45 -9.39
C MET A 1 -20.94 4.44 -8.25
N LYS A 2 -22.01 4.91 -7.59
CA LYS A 2 -21.87 5.87 -6.48
C LYS A 2 -21.46 5.10 -5.23
N PHE A 3 -20.26 5.35 -4.71
CA PHE A 3 -19.83 4.81 -3.43
C PHE A 3 -20.72 5.37 -2.31
N LYS A 4 -21.59 4.54 -1.71
CA LYS A 4 -22.36 4.95 -0.53
C LYS A 4 -21.41 4.92 0.68
N ILE A 5 -20.93 6.08 1.08
CA ILE A 5 -20.25 6.26 2.37
C ILE A 5 -21.34 6.34 3.43
N LYS A 6 -21.34 5.40 4.40
CA LYS A 6 -22.18 5.54 5.60
C LYS A 6 -21.79 6.82 6.33
N THR A 7 -22.76 7.68 6.59
CA THR A 7 -22.56 8.80 7.52
C THR A 7 -22.35 8.16 8.91
N ILE A 8 -21.15 8.28 9.44
CA ILE A 8 -20.83 7.80 10.79
C ILE A 8 -20.98 9.00 11.70
N ASP A 9 -21.72 8.83 12.81
CA ASP A 9 -21.82 9.85 13.84
C ASP A 9 -20.42 10.20 14.35
N ALA A 10 -19.97 11.40 14.01
CA ALA A 10 -18.56 11.79 14.03
C ALA A 10 -18.11 12.37 15.37
N ASP A 11 -18.96 12.38 16.40
CA ASP A 11 -18.68 13.13 17.63
C ASP A 11 -17.67 12.45 18.57
N GLN A 12 -17.12 11.26 18.22
CA GLN A 12 -16.17 10.55 19.09
C GLN A 12 -14.97 9.88 18.37
N VAL A 13 -14.77 10.02 17.08
CA VAL A 13 -13.66 9.32 16.39
C VAL A 13 -12.40 10.19 16.41
N GLN A 14 -11.51 9.96 17.37
CA GLN A 14 -10.23 10.69 17.48
C GLN A 14 -9.17 10.27 16.47
N LYS A 15 -9.23 9.03 15.93
CA LYS A 15 -8.20 8.46 15.05
C LYS A 15 -8.82 7.73 13.87
N VAL A 16 -8.43 8.12 12.66
CA VAL A 16 -8.93 7.52 11.41
C VAL A 16 -7.77 7.03 10.57
N ALA A 17 -7.90 5.87 9.96
CA ALA A 17 -6.93 5.33 9.02
C ALA A 17 -7.58 4.93 7.69
N LEU A 18 -6.94 5.32 6.61
CA LEU A 18 -7.23 4.91 5.24
C LEU A 18 -6.11 3.98 4.78
N ILE A 19 -6.44 2.75 4.40
CA ILE A 19 -5.42 1.74 4.08
C ILE A 19 -5.75 1.08 2.75
N THR A 20 -4.81 1.10 1.82
CA THR A 20 -4.95 0.38 0.55
C THR A 20 -4.41 -1.05 0.65
N GLY A 21 -5.05 -2.00 -0.05
CA GLY A 21 -4.61 -3.41 -0.07
C GLY A 21 -4.97 -4.21 1.18
N THR A 22 -6.10 -3.93 1.82
CA THR A 22 -6.54 -4.62 3.05
C THR A 22 -7.09 -6.04 2.84
N GLY A 23 -7.14 -6.53 1.59
CA GLY A 23 -7.58 -7.90 1.29
C GLY A 23 -6.65 -9.01 1.77
N GLY A 24 -5.41 -8.70 2.15
CA GLY A 24 -4.42 -9.65 2.65
C GLY A 24 -3.09 -9.03 3.01
N GLY A 25 -2.13 -9.88 3.39
CA GLY A 25 -0.75 -9.47 3.65
C GLY A 25 -0.60 -8.39 4.72
N ILE A 26 0.35 -7.50 4.52
CA ILE A 26 0.68 -6.40 5.46
C ILE A 26 -0.52 -5.48 5.66
N GLY A 27 -1.22 -5.08 4.59
CA GLY A 27 -2.35 -4.16 4.68
C GLY A 27 -3.50 -4.69 5.53
N LYS A 28 -3.81 -6.00 5.44
CA LYS A 28 -4.80 -6.64 6.32
C LYS A 28 -4.33 -6.63 7.78
N ALA A 29 -3.09 -7.06 8.04
CA ALA A 29 -2.55 -7.10 9.39
C ALA A 29 -2.47 -5.72 10.05
N THR A 30 -2.08 -4.69 9.27
CA THR A 30 -2.06 -3.30 9.73
C THR A 30 -3.48 -2.79 10.04
N ALA A 31 -4.46 -3.08 9.19
CA ALA A 31 -5.85 -2.71 9.43
C ALA A 31 -6.37 -3.36 10.72
N GLU A 32 -6.11 -4.66 10.93
CA GLU A 32 -6.53 -5.39 12.15
C GLU A 32 -5.84 -4.85 13.41
N LEU A 33 -4.56 -4.46 13.33
CA LEU A 33 -3.86 -3.82 14.44
C LEU A 33 -4.48 -2.46 14.78
N LEU A 34 -4.68 -1.58 13.79
CA LEU A 34 -5.24 -0.25 14.02
C LEU A 34 -6.68 -0.31 14.56
N LEU A 35 -7.48 -1.30 14.13
CA LEU A 35 -8.82 -1.54 14.69
C LEU A 35 -8.74 -1.89 16.19
N LYS A 36 -7.77 -2.71 16.62
CA LYS A 36 -7.52 -3.03 18.04
C LYS A 36 -7.08 -1.79 18.83
N GLU A 37 -6.36 -0.87 18.19
CA GLU A 37 -5.91 0.40 18.77
C GLU A 37 -7.01 1.49 18.73
N GLY A 38 -8.25 1.12 18.40
CA GLY A 38 -9.41 2.01 18.45
C GLY A 38 -9.59 2.93 17.25
N TYR A 39 -8.87 2.70 16.15
CA TYR A 39 -9.09 3.46 14.91
C TYR A 39 -10.40 3.10 14.23
N LEU A 40 -11.00 4.09 13.59
CA LEU A 40 -11.94 3.87 12.50
C LEU A 40 -11.12 3.64 11.22
N VAL A 41 -11.27 2.48 10.59
CA VAL A 41 -10.45 2.09 9.44
C VAL A 41 -11.29 2.03 8.17
N PHE A 42 -10.82 2.69 7.11
CA PHE A 42 -11.34 2.58 5.74
C PHE A 42 -10.36 1.74 4.92
N GLY A 43 -10.80 0.55 4.52
CA GLY A 43 -9.98 -0.38 3.75
C GLY A 43 -10.36 -0.39 2.27
N TYR A 44 -9.38 -0.14 1.41
CA TYR A 44 -9.53 -0.07 -0.05
C TYR A 44 -8.89 -1.29 -0.70
N SER A 45 -9.68 -2.19 -1.24
CA SER A 45 -9.17 -3.36 -1.98
C SER A 45 -10.27 -4.07 -2.78
N ARG A 46 -9.89 -5.04 -3.60
CA ARG A 46 -10.83 -5.84 -4.40
C ARG A 46 -11.61 -6.86 -3.57
N THR A 47 -11.06 -7.28 -2.43
CA THR A 47 -11.65 -8.32 -1.57
C THR A 47 -11.57 -7.92 -0.10
N ASN A 48 -12.52 -8.41 0.71
CA ASN A 48 -12.55 -8.21 2.16
C ASN A 48 -12.47 -9.53 2.93
N LYS A 49 -11.67 -9.53 3.99
CA LYS A 49 -11.55 -10.63 4.97
C LYS A 49 -11.59 -10.11 6.42
N ILE A 50 -11.94 -8.85 6.63
CA ILE A 50 -12.00 -8.22 7.96
C ILE A 50 -13.47 -8.03 8.33
N ASN A 51 -13.85 -8.53 9.50
CA ASN A 51 -15.16 -8.31 10.08
C ASN A 51 -15.00 -7.60 11.42
N HIS A 52 -15.26 -6.29 11.43
CA HIS A 52 -15.14 -5.45 12.63
C HIS A 52 -16.09 -4.24 12.51
N PRO A 53 -16.76 -3.78 13.59
CA PRO A 53 -17.73 -2.68 13.51
C PRO A 53 -17.12 -1.37 13.03
N ASN A 54 -15.86 -1.09 13.37
CA ASN A 54 -15.12 0.11 12.96
C ASN A 54 -14.36 -0.07 11.65
N PHE A 55 -14.63 -1.13 10.87
CA PHE A 55 -14.01 -1.34 9.55
C PHE A 55 -15.02 -1.03 8.45
N ASN A 56 -14.66 -0.06 7.60
CA ASN A 56 -15.44 0.33 6.43
C ASN A 56 -14.70 -0.15 5.17
N PHE A 57 -15.27 -1.12 4.50
CA PHE A 57 -14.70 -1.71 3.29
C PHE A 57 -15.19 -0.99 2.04
N ILE A 58 -14.27 -0.54 1.21
CA ILE A 58 -14.52 0.06 -0.09
C ILE A 58 -13.94 -0.86 -1.17
N VAL A 59 -14.82 -1.44 -1.99
CA VAL A 59 -14.41 -2.27 -3.13
C VAL A 59 -13.87 -1.37 -4.23
N ILE A 60 -12.60 -1.55 -4.58
CA ILE A 60 -11.95 -0.79 -5.65
C ILE A 60 -10.82 -1.59 -6.27
N ASP A 61 -10.67 -1.52 -7.58
CA ASP A 61 -9.44 -1.90 -8.26
C ASP A 61 -8.53 -0.68 -8.42
N LEU A 62 -7.45 -0.68 -7.66
CA LEU A 62 -6.50 0.43 -7.66
C LEU A 62 -5.59 0.45 -8.90
N SER A 63 -5.64 -0.55 -9.78
CA SER A 63 -5.00 -0.49 -11.10
C SER A 63 -5.87 0.23 -12.14
N ASP A 64 -7.17 0.38 -11.88
CA ASP A 64 -8.09 1.18 -12.67
C ASP A 64 -8.05 2.65 -12.23
N ILE A 65 -7.31 3.46 -12.97
CA ILE A 65 -7.09 4.87 -12.65
C ILE A 65 -8.38 5.69 -12.74
N ALA A 66 -9.35 5.30 -13.54
CA ALA A 66 -10.66 5.97 -13.59
C ALA A 66 -11.40 5.82 -12.25
N GLN A 67 -11.43 4.60 -11.69
CA GLN A 67 -12.00 4.37 -10.35
C GLN A 67 -11.26 5.17 -9.27
N VAL A 68 -9.93 5.22 -9.31
CA VAL A 68 -9.13 5.98 -8.33
C VAL A 68 -9.37 7.47 -8.46
N ASN A 69 -9.54 7.97 -9.68
CA ASN A 69 -9.85 9.38 -9.93
C ASN A 69 -11.25 9.78 -9.44
N GLU A 70 -12.22 8.90 -9.55
CA GLU A 70 -13.59 9.13 -9.06
C GLU A 70 -13.74 8.90 -7.54
N LEU A 71 -12.78 8.21 -6.91
CA LEU A 71 -12.84 7.90 -5.49
C LEU A 71 -12.86 9.18 -4.65
N ALA A 72 -13.95 9.41 -3.91
CA ALA A 72 -14.00 10.42 -2.86
C ALA A 72 -13.48 9.82 -1.55
N LEU A 73 -12.57 10.51 -0.88
CA LEU A 73 -12.17 10.14 0.48
C LEU A 73 -13.27 10.52 1.47
N PRO A 74 -13.45 9.76 2.58
CA PRO A 74 -14.51 10.02 3.54
C PRO A 74 -14.31 11.37 4.23
N MET A 75 -15.36 12.18 4.30
CA MET A 75 -15.36 13.42 5.08
C MET A 75 -15.64 13.09 6.54
N ILE A 76 -14.63 13.20 7.40
CA ILE A 76 -14.69 12.80 8.81
C ILE A 76 -14.20 13.94 9.68
N LYS A 77 -14.91 14.20 10.77
CA LYS A 77 -14.42 15.06 11.85
C LYS A 77 -13.48 14.24 12.73
N SER A 78 -12.20 14.33 12.48
CA SER A 78 -11.15 13.71 13.29
C SER A 78 -9.97 14.66 13.37
N ASP A 79 -9.29 14.70 14.48
CA ASP A 79 -8.10 15.53 14.64
C ASP A 79 -6.89 14.90 13.94
N ASN A 80 -6.87 13.57 13.82
CA ASN A 80 -5.75 12.81 13.26
C ASN A 80 -6.20 11.85 12.17
N VAL A 81 -5.61 11.95 11.00
CA VAL A 81 -5.89 11.08 9.87
C VAL A 81 -4.62 10.45 9.33
N LEU A 82 -4.66 9.13 9.13
CA LEU A 82 -3.56 8.32 8.60
C LEU A 82 -3.93 7.79 7.20
N LEU A 83 -3.05 7.95 6.23
CA LEU A 83 -3.11 7.22 4.96
C LEU A 83 -1.94 6.25 4.86
N ILE A 84 -2.23 4.98 4.58
CA ILE A 84 -1.22 3.96 4.26
C ILE A 84 -1.43 3.46 2.83
N ASN A 85 -0.57 3.87 1.92
CA ASN A 85 -0.49 3.33 0.57
C ASN A 85 0.32 2.02 0.61
N ASN A 86 -0.39 0.89 0.79
CA ASN A 86 0.21 -0.43 0.90
C ASN A 86 -0.07 -1.32 -0.33
N ALA A 87 -1.15 -1.08 -1.06
CA ALA A 87 -1.48 -1.88 -2.25
C ALA A 87 -0.33 -1.83 -3.27
N ALA A 88 0.15 -3.00 -3.67
CA ALA A 88 1.18 -3.14 -4.69
C ALA A 88 1.14 -4.54 -5.31
N THR A 89 1.74 -4.67 -6.49
CA THR A 89 2.00 -5.96 -7.16
C THR A 89 3.45 -6.05 -7.56
N ILE A 90 4.01 -7.25 -7.51
CA ILE A 90 5.31 -7.55 -8.12
C ILE A 90 5.19 -7.62 -9.66
N GLY A 91 3.96 -7.82 -10.15
CA GLY A 91 3.66 -7.99 -11.56
C GLY A 91 4.22 -9.27 -12.17
N SER A 92 4.45 -9.24 -13.48
CA SER A 92 5.09 -10.35 -14.18
C SER A 92 6.60 -10.34 -13.92
N ILE A 93 7.11 -11.48 -13.47
CA ILE A 93 8.55 -11.67 -13.15
C ILE A 93 9.20 -12.31 -14.37
N VAL A 94 9.68 -11.47 -15.28
CA VAL A 94 10.29 -11.88 -16.56
C VAL A 94 11.41 -10.93 -16.94
N PRO A 95 12.40 -11.35 -17.75
CA PRO A 95 13.36 -10.43 -18.37
C PRO A 95 12.65 -9.27 -19.08
N PHE A 96 13.29 -8.09 -19.10
CA PHE A 96 12.64 -6.85 -19.56
C PHE A 96 12.14 -6.94 -21.02
N ASP A 97 12.89 -7.57 -21.88
CA ASP A 97 12.54 -7.80 -23.29
C ASP A 97 11.32 -8.74 -23.52
N LYS A 98 10.92 -9.48 -22.46
CA LYS A 98 9.73 -10.36 -22.47
C LYS A 98 8.54 -9.80 -21.74
N LYS A 99 8.64 -8.55 -21.25
CA LYS A 99 7.57 -7.94 -20.47
C LYS A 99 6.50 -7.36 -21.36
N GLU A 100 5.25 -7.77 -21.15
CA GLU A 100 4.11 -7.30 -21.93
C GLU A 100 3.75 -5.85 -21.59
N THR A 101 3.34 -5.06 -22.59
CA THR A 101 2.98 -3.65 -22.41
C THR A 101 1.89 -3.45 -21.35
N MET A 102 0.87 -4.31 -21.34
CA MET A 102 -0.22 -4.20 -20.37
C MET A 102 0.21 -4.50 -18.94
N ASP A 103 1.19 -5.39 -18.74
CA ASP A 103 1.78 -5.63 -17.43
C ASP A 103 2.51 -4.38 -16.92
N ILE A 104 3.29 -3.73 -17.78
CA ILE A 104 3.99 -2.47 -17.44
C ILE A 104 2.96 -1.41 -17.00
N ILE A 105 1.91 -1.21 -17.79
CA ILE A 105 0.86 -0.22 -17.50
C ILE A 105 0.17 -0.53 -16.16
N ASN A 106 -0.27 -1.76 -15.95
CA ASN A 106 -0.99 -2.16 -14.75
C ASN A 106 -0.12 -2.05 -13.48
N GLU A 107 1.16 -2.43 -13.57
CA GLU A 107 2.12 -2.30 -12.49
C GLU A 107 2.37 -0.82 -12.15
N CYS A 108 2.59 0.03 -13.15
CA CYS A 108 2.76 1.47 -12.95
C CYS A 108 1.50 2.10 -12.33
N ASN A 109 0.32 1.74 -12.83
CA ASN A 109 -0.94 2.24 -12.31
C ASN A 109 -1.12 1.91 -10.83
N LEU A 110 -0.94 0.63 -10.46
CA LEU A 110 -1.16 0.19 -9.08
C LEU A 110 -0.06 0.68 -8.12
N ASN A 111 1.21 0.58 -8.52
CA ASN A 111 2.34 0.81 -7.61
C ASN A 111 2.75 2.29 -7.50
N LEU A 112 2.40 3.13 -8.49
CA LEU A 112 2.86 4.51 -8.55
C LEU A 112 1.73 5.51 -8.81
N VAL A 113 0.95 5.36 -9.89
CA VAL A 113 -0.05 6.37 -10.27
C VAL A 113 -1.17 6.48 -9.22
N SER A 114 -1.71 5.35 -8.78
CA SER A 114 -2.74 5.30 -7.74
C SER A 114 -2.30 5.91 -6.41
N PRO A 115 -1.18 5.49 -5.80
CA PRO A 115 -0.73 6.13 -4.57
C PRO A 115 -0.42 7.63 -4.75
N THR A 116 0.09 8.06 -5.91
CA THR A 116 0.30 9.50 -6.21
C THR A 116 -1.02 10.27 -6.17
N ILE A 117 -2.07 9.76 -6.81
CA ILE A 117 -3.40 10.38 -6.80
C ILE A 117 -3.97 10.40 -5.38
N LEU A 118 -3.82 9.31 -4.62
CA LEU A 118 -4.32 9.21 -3.25
C LEU A 118 -3.57 10.16 -2.30
N CYS A 119 -2.25 10.31 -2.43
CA CYS A 119 -1.48 11.31 -1.67
C CYS A 119 -2.03 12.71 -1.90
N ARG A 120 -2.22 13.13 -3.16
CA ARG A 120 -2.80 14.44 -3.49
C ARG A 120 -4.20 14.61 -2.90
N LYS A 121 -5.09 13.62 -3.10
CA LYS A 121 -6.45 13.65 -2.54
C LYS A 121 -6.43 13.74 -1.01
N PHE A 122 -5.57 13.00 -0.34
CA PHE A 122 -5.42 13.00 1.11
C PHE A 122 -5.00 14.36 1.64
N ILE A 123 -3.98 14.97 1.06
CA ILE A 123 -3.46 16.28 1.47
C ILE A 123 -4.55 17.35 1.30
N THR A 124 -5.28 17.34 0.17
CA THR A 124 -6.29 18.35 -0.11
C THR A 124 -7.59 18.16 0.68
N THR A 125 -8.02 16.92 0.92
CA THR A 125 -9.26 16.62 1.65
C THR A 125 -9.13 16.94 3.14
N TYR A 126 -7.98 16.64 3.74
CA TYR A 126 -7.75 16.79 5.19
C TYR A 126 -6.85 17.99 5.51
N SER A 127 -7.07 19.14 4.87
CA SER A 127 -6.20 20.32 4.93
C SER A 127 -5.99 20.89 6.34
N ASN A 128 -6.94 20.69 7.26
CA ASN A 128 -6.90 21.23 8.61
C ASN A 128 -6.52 20.22 9.71
N GLN A 129 -6.51 18.93 9.39
CA GLN A 129 -6.21 17.84 10.32
C GLN A 129 -4.70 17.59 10.44
N GLU A 130 -4.28 16.98 11.54
CA GLU A 130 -2.97 16.37 11.67
C GLU A 130 -2.93 15.12 10.76
N LYS A 131 -1.99 15.09 9.84
CA LYS A 131 -1.89 14.08 8.78
C LYS A 131 -0.62 13.26 8.89
N LEU A 132 -0.78 11.95 8.84
CA LEU A 132 0.33 11.03 8.64
C LEU A 132 0.12 10.26 7.34
N LEU A 133 1.08 10.33 6.43
CA LEU A 133 1.08 9.61 5.17
C LEU A 133 2.24 8.62 5.15
N ILE A 134 1.93 7.35 4.93
CA ILE A 134 2.93 6.29 4.83
C ILE A 134 2.79 5.62 3.47
N ASN A 135 3.84 5.68 2.67
CA ASN A 135 3.98 4.88 1.45
C ASN A 135 4.82 3.63 1.76
N ILE A 136 4.28 2.45 1.46
CA ILE A 136 5.04 1.21 1.62
C ILE A 136 6.05 1.07 0.48
N GLY A 137 7.29 1.36 0.79
CA GLY A 137 8.45 1.23 -0.07
C GLY A 137 8.91 -0.22 -0.26
N SER A 138 10.15 -0.39 -0.65
CA SER A 138 10.80 -1.70 -0.82
C SER A 138 12.32 -1.51 -0.91
N GLY A 139 13.10 -2.49 -0.48
CA GLY A 139 14.53 -2.55 -0.78
C GLY A 139 14.85 -2.54 -2.29
N ALA A 140 13.89 -2.94 -3.12
CA ALA A 140 14.00 -2.89 -4.57
C ALA A 140 14.04 -1.45 -5.15
N ALA A 141 13.69 -0.44 -4.36
CA ALA A 141 13.83 0.98 -4.75
C ALA A 141 15.30 1.39 -4.94
N ASN A 142 16.20 0.78 -4.17
CA ASN A 142 17.64 1.14 -4.13
C ASN A 142 18.54 0.01 -4.63
N SER A 143 17.98 -1.10 -5.09
CA SER A 143 18.75 -2.27 -5.55
C SER A 143 18.15 -2.84 -6.82
N PRO A 144 18.90 -2.89 -7.94
CA PRO A 144 18.39 -3.49 -9.16
C PRO A 144 18.24 -5.01 -8.99
N ILE A 145 17.06 -5.51 -9.28
CA ILE A 145 16.74 -6.93 -9.24
C ILE A 145 16.37 -7.40 -10.65
N PRO A 146 17.12 -8.30 -11.25
CA PRO A 146 16.77 -8.86 -12.57
C PRO A 146 15.34 -9.37 -12.61
N SER A 147 14.66 -9.16 -13.72
CA SER A 147 13.24 -9.54 -13.95
C SER A 147 12.19 -8.77 -13.14
N TRP A 148 12.58 -7.74 -12.36
CA TRP A 148 11.69 -6.85 -11.60
C TRP A 148 11.75 -5.41 -12.09
N SER A 149 12.00 -5.19 -13.36
CA SER A 149 12.27 -3.86 -13.93
C SER A 149 11.23 -2.81 -13.53
N THR A 150 9.95 -3.06 -13.82
CA THR A 150 8.86 -2.11 -13.51
C THR A 150 8.65 -1.98 -12.00
N TYR A 151 8.75 -3.08 -11.25
CA TYR A 151 8.61 -3.04 -9.79
C TYR A 151 9.69 -2.16 -9.15
N CYS A 152 10.96 -2.38 -9.49
CA CYS A 152 12.07 -1.55 -9.00
C CYS A 152 11.87 -0.08 -9.36
N ALA A 153 11.53 0.21 -10.62
CA ALA A 153 11.30 1.57 -11.10
C ALA A 153 10.15 2.26 -10.35
N THR A 154 9.01 1.57 -10.16
CA THR A 154 7.86 2.14 -9.47
C THR A 154 8.13 2.38 -7.99
N LYS A 155 8.89 1.51 -7.32
CA LYS A 155 9.26 1.69 -5.91
C LYS A 155 10.27 2.81 -5.71
N ALA A 156 11.25 2.94 -6.61
CA ALA A 156 12.18 4.08 -6.60
C ALA A 156 11.45 5.42 -6.84
N ALA A 157 10.51 5.45 -7.79
CA ALA A 157 9.71 6.62 -8.07
C ALA A 157 8.79 7.00 -6.88
N LEU A 158 8.18 6.02 -6.20
CA LEU A 158 7.35 6.26 -5.02
C LEU A 158 8.17 6.79 -3.84
N ASP A 159 9.39 6.30 -3.64
CA ASP A 159 10.30 6.82 -2.61
C ASP A 159 10.69 8.28 -2.91
N MET A 160 11.05 8.60 -4.15
CA MET A 160 11.37 9.97 -4.56
C MET A 160 10.15 10.90 -4.40
N LEU A 161 8.96 10.47 -4.82
CA LEU A 161 7.72 11.23 -4.62
C LEU A 161 7.49 11.53 -3.13
N THR A 162 7.73 10.54 -2.26
CA THR A 162 7.58 10.70 -0.82
C THR A 162 8.51 11.77 -0.26
N GLN A 163 9.78 11.78 -0.70
CA GLN A 163 10.77 12.77 -0.31
C GLN A 163 10.38 14.18 -0.80
N VAL A 164 9.93 14.31 -2.05
CA VAL A 164 9.47 15.60 -2.60
C VAL A 164 8.31 16.16 -1.79
N ILE A 165 7.28 15.34 -1.48
CA ILE A 165 6.14 15.78 -0.65
C ILE A 165 6.61 16.21 0.75
N ALA A 166 7.62 15.54 1.32
CA ALA A 166 8.18 15.94 2.61
C ALA A 166 8.83 17.32 2.57
N GLU A 167 9.59 17.61 1.51
CA GLU A 167 10.28 18.90 1.32
C GLU A 167 9.31 20.07 1.02
N GLU A 168 8.10 19.77 0.50
CA GLU A 168 7.06 20.78 0.26
C GLU A 168 6.47 21.38 1.55
N ASN A 169 6.74 20.79 2.71
CA ASN A 169 6.36 21.29 4.04
C ASN A 169 4.86 21.61 4.17
N HIS A 170 4.00 20.74 3.65
CA HIS A 170 2.54 20.90 3.78
C HIS A 170 2.13 20.98 5.26
N LYS A 171 1.24 21.94 5.56
CA LYS A 171 0.77 22.18 6.93
C LYS A 171 0.21 20.91 7.55
N ASN A 172 0.67 20.61 8.79
CA ASN A 172 0.20 19.48 9.60
C ASN A 172 0.35 18.12 8.88
N LEU A 173 1.38 17.94 8.04
CA LEU A 173 1.65 16.70 7.35
C LEU A 173 3.01 16.12 7.75
N LYS A 174 3.01 14.86 8.17
CA LYS A 174 4.21 14.02 8.21
C LYS A 174 4.08 12.96 7.14
N VAL A 175 5.14 12.73 6.38
CA VAL A 175 5.14 11.73 5.31
C VAL A 175 6.40 10.87 5.36
N PHE A 176 6.23 9.55 5.19
CA PHE A 176 7.30 8.57 5.24
C PHE A 176 7.17 7.52 4.14
N SER A 177 8.31 7.10 3.60
CA SER A 177 8.43 5.84 2.88
C SER A 177 9.02 4.79 3.82
N VAL A 178 8.34 3.66 3.95
CA VAL A 178 8.74 2.59 4.88
C VAL A 178 8.99 1.31 4.12
N ASN A 179 10.21 0.78 4.21
CA ASN A 179 10.54 -0.55 3.70
C ASN A 179 10.13 -1.60 4.73
N PRO A 180 9.15 -2.47 4.45
CA PRO A 180 8.63 -3.45 5.40
C PRO A 180 9.57 -4.65 5.62
N GLY A 181 10.68 -4.74 4.89
CA GLY A 181 11.54 -5.91 4.86
C GLY A 181 10.98 -7.03 3.96
N ILE A 182 11.42 -8.27 4.21
CA ILE A 182 10.99 -9.45 3.45
C ILE A 182 9.92 -10.18 4.26
N VAL A 183 8.65 -9.97 3.89
CA VAL A 183 7.48 -10.39 4.67
C VAL A 183 6.74 -11.55 4.01
N ASP A 184 6.38 -12.59 4.74
CA ASP A 184 5.65 -13.76 4.20
C ASP A 184 4.22 -13.38 3.78
N THR A 185 4.07 -13.15 2.48
CA THR A 185 2.85 -12.70 1.84
C THR A 185 2.57 -13.50 0.58
N ASN A 186 1.40 -13.28 -0.03
CA ASN A 186 1.10 -13.85 -1.36
C ASN A 186 2.10 -13.38 -2.43
N MET A 187 2.63 -12.16 -2.32
CA MET A 187 3.69 -11.68 -3.21
C MET A 187 4.93 -12.57 -3.14
N GLN A 188 5.36 -12.97 -1.95
CA GLN A 188 6.47 -13.92 -1.77
C GLN A 188 6.15 -15.29 -2.33
N LYS A 189 4.91 -15.78 -2.24
CA LYS A 189 4.49 -17.04 -2.87
C LYS A 189 4.58 -16.93 -4.39
N THR A 190 4.13 -15.81 -4.98
CA THR A 190 4.26 -15.56 -6.43
C THR A 190 5.73 -15.58 -6.87
N ILE A 191 6.62 -14.90 -6.14
CA ILE A 191 8.06 -14.88 -6.43
C ILE A 191 8.64 -16.30 -6.43
N ARG A 192 8.35 -17.09 -5.40
CA ARG A 192 8.84 -18.48 -5.28
C ARG A 192 8.22 -19.44 -6.31
N GLY A 193 7.05 -19.10 -6.85
CA GLY A 193 6.39 -19.87 -7.91
C GLY A 193 6.84 -19.53 -9.33
N THR A 194 7.77 -18.58 -9.49
CA THR A 194 8.31 -18.22 -10.81
C THR A 194 9.24 -19.32 -11.35
N GLU A 195 9.26 -19.50 -12.65
CA GLU A 195 10.17 -20.46 -13.28
C GLU A 195 11.63 -20.00 -13.17
N ALA A 196 12.54 -20.93 -12.89
CA ALA A 196 13.94 -20.62 -12.59
C ALA A 196 14.68 -19.90 -13.74
N HIS A 197 14.30 -20.18 -14.98
CA HIS A 197 14.92 -19.54 -16.16
C HIS A 197 14.44 -18.07 -16.36
N LEU A 198 13.35 -17.67 -15.72
CA LEU A 198 12.82 -16.30 -15.80
C LEU A 198 13.36 -15.42 -14.67
N PHE A 199 13.76 -16.00 -13.54
CA PHE A 199 14.20 -15.23 -12.36
C PHE A 199 15.53 -15.75 -11.78
N PRO A 200 16.65 -15.13 -12.10
CA PRO A 200 17.98 -15.58 -11.67
C PRO A 200 18.17 -15.65 -10.15
N LEU A 201 17.42 -14.89 -9.37
CA LEU A 201 17.51 -14.86 -7.91
C LEU A 201 16.50 -15.77 -7.21
N LEU A 202 15.80 -16.65 -7.93
CA LEU A 202 14.78 -17.54 -7.37
C LEU A 202 15.29 -18.35 -6.18
N SER A 203 16.50 -18.93 -6.29
CA SER A 203 17.11 -19.72 -5.22
C SER A 203 17.29 -18.94 -3.92
N LYS A 204 17.66 -17.64 -4.01
CA LYS A 204 17.77 -16.73 -2.86
C LYS A 204 16.43 -16.54 -2.16
N PHE A 205 15.36 -16.28 -2.91
CA PHE A 205 14.02 -16.08 -2.33
C PHE A 205 13.40 -17.37 -1.78
N THR A 206 13.71 -18.50 -2.39
CA THR A 206 13.35 -19.82 -1.85
C THR A 206 14.10 -20.09 -0.54
N ALA A 207 15.39 -19.73 -0.45
CA ALA A 207 16.19 -19.87 0.75
C ALA A 207 15.65 -19.05 1.93
N TYR A 208 15.19 -17.81 1.72
CA TYR A 208 14.57 -17.01 2.78
C TYR A 208 13.38 -17.73 3.43
N HIS A 209 12.55 -18.38 2.63
CA HIS A 209 11.42 -19.15 3.16
C HIS A 209 11.87 -20.42 3.91
N SER A 210 12.77 -21.22 3.32
CA SER A 210 13.21 -22.50 3.92
C SER A 210 14.00 -22.32 5.21
N LYS A 211 14.67 -21.16 5.38
CA LYS A 211 15.42 -20.80 6.59
C LYS A 211 14.60 -20.01 7.61
N ASN A 212 13.30 -19.81 7.38
CA ASN A 212 12.42 -18.99 8.22
C ASN A 212 12.92 -17.54 8.41
N GLU A 213 13.54 -16.96 7.39
CA GLU A 213 14.05 -15.58 7.40
C GLU A 213 12.98 -14.54 6.96
N LEU A 214 11.77 -15.01 6.64
CA LEU A 214 10.65 -14.12 6.33
C LEU A 214 9.97 -13.62 7.60
N GLU A 215 9.76 -12.32 7.70
CA GLU A 215 8.97 -11.75 8.79
C GLU A 215 7.47 -12.10 8.62
N THR A 216 6.76 -12.19 9.74
CA THR A 216 5.30 -12.31 9.70
C THR A 216 4.65 -10.98 9.37
N THR A 217 3.46 -11.00 8.78
CA THR A 217 2.69 -9.79 8.51
C THR A 217 2.34 -9.02 9.78
N THR A 218 2.19 -9.71 10.91
CA THR A 218 1.93 -9.11 12.23
C THR A 218 3.11 -8.28 12.72
N ILE A 219 4.33 -8.82 12.64
CA ILE A 219 5.56 -8.09 13.03
C ILE A 219 5.74 -6.86 12.13
N SER A 220 5.54 -7.03 10.81
CA SER A 220 5.63 -5.92 9.88
C SER A 220 4.59 -4.82 10.18
N ALA A 221 3.35 -5.19 10.52
CA ALA A 221 2.32 -4.23 10.92
C ALA A 221 2.68 -3.48 12.21
N GLN A 222 3.28 -4.16 13.20
CA GLN A 222 3.76 -3.53 14.43
C GLN A 222 4.86 -2.51 14.15
N LYS A 223 5.84 -2.82 13.28
CA LYS A 223 6.89 -1.88 12.87
C LYS A 223 6.37 -0.63 12.15
N LEU A 224 5.21 -0.73 11.51
CA LEU A 224 4.55 0.43 10.87
C LEU A 224 3.82 1.32 11.88
N TYR A 225 3.47 0.79 13.05
CA TYR A 225 2.70 1.49 14.09
C TYR A 225 3.59 2.14 15.16
N TYR A 226 4.70 1.50 15.55
CA TYR A 226 5.66 1.97 16.55
C TYR A 226 6.91 2.60 15.91
#